data_4e20fb07d6e9c3e4c94f30cf952b6c76
#
_entry.id   4e20fb07d6e9c3e4c94f30cf952b6c76
#
_cell.length_a   1.000
_cell.length_b   1.000
_cell.length_c   1.000
_cell.angle_alpha   90.00
_cell.angle_beta   90.00
_cell.angle_gamma   90.00
#
_symmetry.space_group_name_H-M   'P 1'
#
loop_
_entity.id
_entity.type
_entity.pdbx_description
1 polymer ?
#
loop_
_entity_poly.entity_id
_entity_poly.type
_entity_poly.pdbx_seq_one_letter_code
_entity_poly.pdbx_strand_id
1 'polypeptide(L)'
;MTHSFLGCHWMRMHQENWDWDHIGNMQYGSYTLFQWMWSDRDFCNRLLERSAPNAIFLCRHHGRSEQKQQMYANPKSVGIIHAEEWAKDVDGNFHLPIERVKLLGINEPNTNHAQQATNEYETWRLRRMNELGLPAGVWCFGTGHPSTVDLRPENKPDWTWYESSYGELKRGNHIGVVHEYGLPHNYMWGNNCDRLQWCPLDDIEFVIQECGVDGGTGGRPGDGYVNFNMTETEYADWLQGYMDVMMKDKRVHSVHPFTYDFAHPWSSFDVRPMAPTLEARWAGGRGIERTDSPVQPPTPPPPPTPPTGFDPFTRAMEFIGAAEGGYQDDPNDPGNWTGGKKGVGENKGTNWGISAASYPHLDIRNLTKAEATHLFRTDFWEPSGAARQPWPFALMVLDTDILHGLGTSAHWLADYGPDPYAFAWRRQRVYALSDNAPHFAQGWTNRLDRLMVEVT
;
A
#
# COMPACT_ATOMS: atom_id res chain seq x y z
N MET A 1 -15.07 9.36 22.24
CA MET A 1 -14.36 10.65 22.50
C MET A 1 -14.58 11.54 21.29
N THR A 2 -15.05 12.75 21.54
CA THR A 2 -15.32 13.73 20.47
C THR A 2 -14.03 14.41 20.05
N HIS A 3 -13.75 14.45 18.76
CA HIS A 3 -12.74 15.30 18.15
C HIS A 3 -13.38 16.16 17.07
N SER A 4 -12.72 17.25 16.68
CA SER A 4 -13.18 18.06 15.56
C SER A 4 -13.08 17.27 14.25
N PHE A 5 -14.06 17.42 13.36
CA PHE A 5 -13.98 16.89 12.00
C PHE A 5 -12.92 17.62 11.16
N LEU A 6 -12.54 18.82 11.57
CA LEU A 6 -11.39 19.49 11.01
C LEU A 6 -10.10 18.80 11.38
N GLY A 7 -9.19 18.77 10.44
CA GLY A 7 -7.78 18.49 10.62
C GLY A 7 -6.95 19.75 10.41
N CYS A 8 -5.66 19.68 10.72
CA CYS A 8 -4.74 20.79 10.58
C CYS A 8 -3.61 20.42 9.62
N HIS A 9 -3.44 21.18 8.56
CA HIS A 9 -2.37 21.05 7.59
C HIS A 9 -1.33 22.13 7.80
N TRP A 10 -0.12 21.76 8.22
CA TRP A 10 1.00 22.67 8.42
C TRP A 10 2.11 22.46 7.41
N MET A 11 2.61 23.56 6.81
CA MET A 11 3.66 23.49 5.81
C MET A 11 5.04 23.87 6.32
N ARG A 12 5.17 24.88 7.20
CA ARG A 12 6.46 25.35 7.73
C ARG A 12 6.36 25.66 9.20
N MET A 13 7.48 25.48 9.87
CA MET A 13 7.69 25.97 11.23
C MET A 13 8.62 27.18 11.25
N HIS A 14 8.11 28.27 11.83
CA HIS A 14 8.94 29.05 12.74
C HIS A 14 8.38 28.80 14.13
N GLN A 15 9.17 28.20 15.01
CA GLN A 15 8.77 27.78 16.37
C GLN A 15 8.10 28.88 17.20
N GLU A 16 8.27 30.12 16.83
CA GLU A 16 7.79 31.30 17.53
C GLU A 16 6.33 31.67 17.23
N ASN A 17 5.69 31.04 16.24
CA ASN A 17 4.36 31.46 15.74
C ASN A 17 3.26 30.40 15.90
N TRP A 18 3.47 29.40 16.76
CA TRP A 18 2.44 28.43 17.05
C TRP A 18 1.41 28.95 18.02
N ASP A 19 0.16 28.97 17.61
CA ASP A 19 -0.96 29.18 18.50
C ASP A 19 -1.36 27.86 19.16
N TRP A 20 -0.62 27.50 20.21
CA TRP A 20 -0.86 26.27 20.96
C TRP A 20 -2.21 26.25 21.67
N ASP A 21 -2.75 27.42 22.02
CA ASP A 21 -4.06 27.51 22.65
C ASP A 21 -5.15 27.24 21.61
N HIS A 22 -5.00 27.79 20.40
CA HIS A 22 -5.88 27.44 19.29
C HIS A 22 -5.92 25.94 19.01
N ILE A 23 -4.76 25.27 18.95
CA ILE A 23 -4.65 23.82 18.76
C ILE A 23 -5.39 23.06 19.86
N GLY A 24 -5.17 23.47 21.13
CA GLY A 24 -5.85 22.88 22.28
C GLY A 24 -7.36 23.12 22.27
N ASN A 25 -7.79 24.29 21.83
CA ASN A 25 -9.21 24.65 21.74
C ASN A 25 -9.91 23.87 20.60
N MET A 26 -9.25 23.71 19.48
CA MET A 26 -9.83 23.06 18.30
C MET A 26 -10.02 21.56 18.45
N GLN A 27 -9.12 20.86 19.15
CA GLN A 27 -9.16 19.39 19.25
C GLN A 27 -9.26 18.72 17.88
N TYR A 28 -8.37 19.08 16.97
CA TYR A 28 -8.35 18.55 15.60
C TYR A 28 -8.36 17.02 15.55
N GLY A 29 -9.11 16.44 14.59
CA GLY A 29 -9.19 15.00 14.39
C GLY A 29 -7.93 14.39 13.77
N SER A 30 -7.19 15.19 13.00
CA SER A 30 -5.90 14.77 12.46
C SER A 30 -4.99 15.95 12.13
N TYR A 31 -3.70 15.65 11.90
CA TYR A 31 -2.67 16.64 11.62
C TYR A 31 -1.77 16.16 10.48
N THR A 32 -1.46 17.03 9.50
CA THR A 32 -0.40 16.77 8.53
C THR A 32 0.90 17.37 9.04
N LEU A 33 1.94 16.54 9.17
CA LEU A 33 3.23 16.89 9.76
C LEU A 33 4.38 16.55 8.80
N PHE A 34 5.35 17.48 8.70
CA PHE A 34 6.56 17.27 7.94
C PHE A 34 7.72 16.76 8.80
N GLN A 35 8.80 16.33 8.15
CA GLN A 35 9.93 15.67 8.80
C GLN A 35 10.50 16.47 9.99
N TRP A 36 10.69 17.76 9.84
CA TRP A 36 11.22 18.62 10.90
C TRP A 36 10.27 18.79 12.11
N MET A 37 9.00 18.42 11.98
CA MET A 37 8.03 18.43 13.06
C MET A 37 8.05 17.14 13.85
N TRP A 38 7.87 16.00 13.17
CA TRP A 38 7.81 14.71 13.86
C TRP A 38 9.18 14.22 14.38
N SER A 39 10.28 14.81 13.92
CA SER A 39 11.62 14.59 14.43
C SER A 39 12.01 15.54 15.60
N ASP A 40 11.20 16.55 15.89
CA ASP A 40 11.38 17.44 17.04
C ASP A 40 10.60 16.91 18.25
N ARG A 41 11.33 16.48 19.27
CA ARG A 41 10.76 15.89 20.49
C ARG A 41 9.89 16.86 21.27
N ASP A 42 10.33 18.11 21.42
CA ASP A 42 9.61 19.10 22.22
C ASP A 42 8.32 19.52 21.51
N PHE A 43 8.38 19.67 20.19
CA PHE A 43 7.21 19.88 19.37
C PHE A 43 6.19 18.72 19.50
N CYS A 44 6.65 17.48 19.36
CA CYS A 44 5.78 16.30 19.46
C CYS A 44 5.13 16.20 20.85
N ASN A 45 5.88 16.44 21.92
CA ASN A 45 5.33 16.43 23.27
C ASN A 45 4.23 17.47 23.46
N ARG A 46 4.46 18.72 23.03
CA ARG A 46 3.45 19.79 23.08
C ARG A 46 2.22 19.46 22.23
N LEU A 47 2.43 18.90 21.04
CA LEU A 47 1.33 18.49 20.16
C LEU A 47 0.48 17.40 20.81
N LEU A 48 1.09 16.40 21.42
CA LEU A 48 0.40 15.32 22.12
C LEU A 48 -0.41 15.81 23.32
N GLU A 49 0.13 16.78 24.08
CA GLU A 49 -0.57 17.40 25.21
C GLU A 49 -1.82 18.19 24.79
N ARG A 50 -1.82 18.76 23.59
CA ARG A 50 -2.86 19.67 23.11
C ARG A 50 -3.83 19.04 22.13
N SER A 51 -3.46 17.93 21.49
CA SER A 51 -4.31 17.25 20.51
C SER A 51 -5.37 16.36 21.17
N ALA A 52 -6.46 16.09 20.45
CA ALA A 52 -7.43 15.10 20.86
C ALA A 52 -6.76 13.72 21.09
N PRO A 53 -7.17 12.94 22.10
CA PRO A 53 -6.55 11.65 22.40
C PRO A 53 -6.54 10.63 21.27
N ASN A 54 -7.50 10.74 20.36
CA ASN A 54 -7.68 9.89 19.17
C ASN A 54 -7.28 10.57 17.86
N ALA A 55 -6.62 11.73 17.91
CA ALA A 55 -6.14 12.40 16.72
C ALA A 55 -5.10 11.57 15.98
N ILE A 56 -5.15 11.60 14.66
CA ILE A 56 -4.24 10.90 13.75
C ILE A 56 -3.16 11.86 13.24
N PHE A 57 -1.92 11.40 13.12
CA PHE A 57 -0.79 12.16 12.61
C PHE A 57 -0.36 11.64 11.24
N LEU A 58 -0.64 12.41 10.20
CA LEU A 58 -0.23 12.13 8.83
C LEU A 58 1.18 12.67 8.62
N CYS A 59 2.17 11.80 8.62
CA CYS A 59 3.57 12.18 8.52
C CYS A 59 4.09 12.05 7.10
N ARG A 60 4.74 13.09 6.57
CA ARG A 60 5.28 13.09 5.21
C ARG A 60 6.74 13.57 5.18
N HIS A 61 7.50 13.01 4.24
CA HIS A 61 8.83 13.50 3.90
C HIS A 61 8.74 14.72 2.98
N HIS A 62 9.63 15.68 3.19
CA HIS A 62 9.83 16.75 2.22
C HIS A 62 10.52 16.21 0.96
N GLY A 63 10.16 16.73 -0.22
CA GLY A 63 10.81 16.38 -1.49
C GLY A 63 10.35 15.07 -2.15
N ARG A 64 9.51 14.24 -1.53
CA ARG A 64 8.99 13.03 -2.20
C ARG A 64 8.15 13.32 -3.44
N SER A 65 7.54 14.50 -3.53
CA SER A 65 6.86 14.95 -4.74
C SER A 65 7.78 15.00 -5.95
N GLU A 66 9.06 15.29 -5.75
CA GLU A 66 10.08 15.37 -6.82
C GLU A 66 10.49 13.98 -7.31
N GLN A 67 10.22 12.92 -6.55
CA GLN A 67 10.54 11.53 -6.89
C GLN A 67 9.51 10.87 -7.81
N LYS A 68 8.47 11.62 -8.25
CA LYS A 68 7.41 11.07 -9.13
C LYS A 68 7.96 10.39 -10.38
N GLN A 69 8.93 11.00 -11.05
CA GLN A 69 9.50 10.42 -12.26
C GLN A 69 10.26 9.10 -12.01
N GLN A 70 10.96 9.01 -10.88
CA GLN A 70 11.62 7.76 -10.48
C GLN A 70 10.58 6.68 -10.16
N MET A 71 9.49 7.05 -9.49
CA MET A 71 8.39 6.14 -9.18
C MET A 71 7.72 5.62 -10.46
N TYR A 72 7.47 6.47 -11.45
CA TYR A 72 6.88 6.02 -12.72
C TYR A 72 7.79 5.07 -13.48
N ALA A 73 9.10 5.26 -13.41
CA ALA A 73 10.07 4.40 -14.08
C ALA A 73 10.30 3.07 -13.35
N ASN A 74 10.24 3.07 -12.00
CA ASN A 74 10.58 1.91 -11.17
C ASN A 74 9.66 1.81 -9.94
N PRO A 75 8.33 1.65 -10.12
CA PRO A 75 7.35 1.79 -9.06
C PRO A 75 7.59 0.84 -7.90
N LYS A 76 7.87 -0.42 -8.19
CA LYS A 76 8.15 -1.45 -7.19
C LYS A 76 9.35 -1.09 -6.31
N SER A 77 10.49 -0.79 -6.92
CA SER A 77 11.72 -0.49 -6.16
C SER A 77 11.56 0.74 -5.29
N VAL A 78 10.94 1.79 -5.83
CA VAL A 78 10.70 3.05 -5.10
C VAL A 78 9.72 2.82 -3.96
N GLY A 79 8.69 2.00 -4.14
CA GLY A 79 7.75 1.66 -3.08
C GLY A 79 8.43 0.97 -1.89
N ILE A 80 9.26 -0.02 -2.16
CA ILE A 80 10.03 -0.74 -1.12
C ILE A 80 11.00 0.21 -0.41
N ILE A 81 11.77 1.01 -1.17
CA ILE A 81 12.72 1.97 -0.60
C ILE A 81 12.03 2.95 0.33
N HIS A 82 10.88 3.51 -0.06
CA HIS A 82 10.15 4.46 0.78
C HIS A 82 9.62 3.83 2.08
N ALA A 83 9.22 2.56 2.05
CA ALA A 83 8.84 1.85 3.27
C ALA A 83 10.04 1.64 4.21
N GLU A 84 11.21 1.29 3.66
CA GLU A 84 12.43 1.09 4.43
C GLU A 84 13.02 2.41 4.97
N GLU A 85 12.87 3.51 4.26
CA GLU A 85 13.21 4.85 4.77
C GLU A 85 12.35 5.19 5.99
N TRP A 86 11.03 4.95 5.94
CA TRP A 86 10.17 5.13 7.09
C TRP A 86 10.56 4.25 8.28
N ALA A 87 10.96 3.00 8.06
CA ALA A 87 11.43 2.13 9.14
C ALA A 87 12.67 2.72 9.85
N LYS A 88 13.63 3.25 9.07
CA LYS A 88 14.83 3.91 9.63
C LYS A 88 14.47 5.15 10.44
N ASP A 89 13.52 5.96 9.97
CA ASP A 89 13.10 7.15 10.69
C ASP A 89 12.38 6.80 12.00
N VAL A 90 11.49 5.80 11.95
CA VAL A 90 10.76 5.33 13.14
C VAL A 90 11.72 4.77 14.19
N ASP A 91 12.74 4.03 13.78
CA ASP A 91 13.76 3.48 14.69
C ASP A 91 14.71 4.55 15.25
N GLY A 92 14.90 5.65 14.52
CA GLY A 92 15.94 6.63 14.83
C GLY A 92 15.45 7.90 15.54
N ASN A 93 14.57 8.66 14.91
CA ASN A 93 14.24 10.05 15.30
C ASN A 93 12.75 10.34 15.36
N PHE A 94 11.91 9.34 15.54
CA PHE A 94 10.47 9.52 15.56
C PHE A 94 9.95 9.70 16.99
N HIS A 95 9.11 10.72 17.23
CA HIS A 95 8.68 11.07 18.57
C HIS A 95 7.15 11.08 18.78
N LEU A 96 6.42 10.48 17.86
CA LEU A 96 4.97 10.30 17.96
C LEU A 96 4.61 8.82 18.21
N PRO A 97 3.51 8.52 18.91
CA PRO A 97 3.04 7.15 19.11
C PRO A 97 2.61 6.54 17.78
N ILE A 98 3.28 5.46 17.38
CA ILE A 98 3.15 4.87 16.02
C ILE A 98 1.72 4.40 15.70
N GLU A 99 0.95 4.01 16.70
CA GLU A 99 -0.44 3.59 16.57
C GLU A 99 -1.38 4.73 16.13
N ARG A 100 -0.96 5.98 16.35
CA ARG A 100 -1.69 7.20 15.93
C ARG A 100 -1.15 7.81 14.65
N VAL A 101 -0.14 7.21 14.05
CA VAL A 101 0.55 7.75 12.90
C VAL A 101 0.08 7.08 11.62
N LYS A 102 0.14 7.82 10.50
CA LYS A 102 0.03 7.32 9.13
C LYS A 102 1.18 7.89 8.30
N LEU A 103 2.03 7.02 7.83
CA LEU A 103 3.25 7.37 7.09
C LEU A 103 2.93 7.49 5.59
N LEU A 104 3.05 8.70 5.06
CA LEU A 104 2.61 9.02 3.70
C LEU A 104 3.64 8.60 2.64
N GLY A 105 3.13 8.31 1.45
CA GLY A 105 3.92 8.09 0.25
C GLY A 105 4.25 9.38 -0.52
N ILE A 106 4.27 9.27 -1.85
CA ILE A 106 4.44 10.41 -2.75
C ILE A 106 3.18 11.27 -2.74
N ASN A 107 3.39 12.58 -2.64
CA ASN A 107 2.29 13.53 -2.70
C ASN A 107 1.79 13.73 -4.12
N GLU A 108 0.48 13.64 -4.32
CA GLU A 108 -0.20 13.89 -5.59
C GLU A 108 0.47 13.17 -6.78
N PRO A 109 0.59 11.84 -6.74
CA PRO A 109 1.06 11.13 -7.92
C PRO A 109 0.11 11.42 -9.08
N ASN A 110 0.68 11.79 -10.23
CA ASN A 110 -0.14 12.03 -11.42
C ASN A 110 -0.67 10.70 -11.95
N THR A 111 -1.98 10.55 -11.96
CA THR A 111 -2.63 9.30 -12.34
C THR A 111 -3.19 9.31 -13.76
N ASN A 112 -3.17 10.44 -14.49
CA ASN A 112 -3.77 10.51 -15.83
C ASN A 112 -3.18 9.53 -16.85
N HIS A 113 -1.88 9.20 -16.71
CA HIS A 113 -1.19 8.26 -17.59
C HIS A 113 -0.29 7.29 -16.81
N ALA A 114 -0.44 7.24 -15.50
CA ALA A 114 0.45 6.51 -14.61
C ALA A 114 -0.31 5.73 -13.51
N GLN A 115 -1.59 5.41 -13.74
CA GLN A 115 -2.40 4.67 -12.77
C GLN A 115 -1.77 3.35 -12.39
N GLN A 116 -1.32 2.60 -13.39
CA GLN A 116 -0.67 1.31 -13.16
C GLN A 116 0.61 1.46 -12.33
N ALA A 117 1.47 2.43 -12.67
CA ALA A 117 2.70 2.67 -11.92
C ALA A 117 2.41 3.14 -10.48
N THR A 118 1.42 4.00 -10.29
CA THR A 118 1.00 4.47 -8.96
C THR A 118 0.43 3.32 -8.13
N ASN A 119 -0.41 2.48 -8.72
CA ASN A 119 -0.95 1.31 -8.04
C ASN A 119 0.16 0.30 -7.69
N GLU A 120 1.07 0.03 -8.61
CA GLU A 120 2.22 -0.86 -8.36
C GLU A 120 3.12 -0.32 -7.24
N TYR A 121 3.43 0.97 -7.26
CA TYR A 121 4.18 1.65 -6.21
C TYR A 121 3.52 1.48 -4.83
N GLU A 122 2.22 1.80 -4.72
CA GLU A 122 1.51 1.69 -3.45
C GLU A 122 1.38 0.23 -3.00
N THR A 123 1.14 -0.70 -3.92
CA THR A 123 1.08 -2.12 -3.62
C THR A 123 2.37 -2.60 -2.96
N TRP A 124 3.54 -2.30 -3.54
CA TRP A 124 4.81 -2.74 -3.01
C TRP A 124 5.24 -1.97 -1.75
N ARG A 125 4.88 -0.69 -1.67
CA ARG A 125 5.11 0.10 -0.46
C ARG A 125 4.31 -0.46 0.72
N LEU A 126 3.03 -0.72 0.53
CA LEU A 126 2.13 -1.28 1.56
C LEU A 126 2.55 -2.68 1.99
N ARG A 127 2.89 -3.55 1.06
CA ARG A 127 3.43 -4.88 1.38
C ARG A 127 4.60 -4.77 2.34
N ARG A 128 5.57 -3.92 1.98
CA ARG A 128 6.76 -3.75 2.81
C ARG A 128 6.42 -3.10 4.16
N MET A 129 5.51 -2.15 4.20
CA MET A 129 5.05 -1.55 5.46
C MET A 129 4.28 -2.55 6.33
N ASN A 130 3.47 -3.42 5.75
CA ASN A 130 2.82 -4.52 6.47
C ASN A 130 3.85 -5.47 7.10
N GLU A 131 4.89 -5.86 6.37
CA GLU A 131 5.99 -6.67 6.88
C GLU A 131 6.73 -5.99 8.06
N LEU A 132 6.87 -4.67 8.01
CA LEU A 132 7.54 -3.88 9.02
C LEU A 132 6.62 -3.48 10.19
N GLY A 133 5.32 -3.80 10.12
CA GLY A 133 4.32 -3.40 11.12
C GLY A 133 4.05 -1.89 11.13
N LEU A 134 4.31 -1.18 10.03
CA LEU A 134 4.20 0.26 9.93
C LEU A 134 2.85 0.70 9.34
N PRO A 135 2.16 1.68 9.95
CA PRO A 135 0.91 2.21 9.44
C PRO A 135 1.13 3.20 8.30
N ALA A 136 0.35 3.10 7.24
CA ALA A 136 0.46 3.96 6.06
C ALA A 136 -0.76 4.84 5.82
N GLY A 137 -0.52 6.05 5.30
CA GLY A 137 -1.49 6.78 4.50
C GLY A 137 -1.17 6.57 3.02
N VAL A 138 -2.19 6.22 2.22
CA VAL A 138 -2.01 5.73 0.86
C VAL A 138 -2.67 6.63 -0.16
N TRP A 139 -2.16 6.55 -1.37
CA TRP A 139 -2.58 7.25 -2.58
C TRP A 139 -2.24 8.74 -2.58
N CYS A 140 -2.55 9.51 -1.57
CA CYS A 140 -2.35 10.97 -1.52
C CYS A 140 -2.77 11.65 -2.84
N PHE A 141 -3.91 11.22 -3.41
CA PHE A 141 -4.36 11.68 -4.71
C PHE A 141 -4.64 13.17 -4.71
N GLY A 142 -4.08 13.87 -5.69
CA GLY A 142 -4.43 15.25 -5.96
C GLY A 142 -5.87 15.41 -6.44
N THR A 143 -6.34 16.63 -6.44
CA THR A 143 -7.70 16.98 -6.87
C THR A 143 -8.02 16.44 -8.27
N GLY A 144 -9.17 15.83 -8.41
CA GLY A 144 -9.61 15.24 -9.67
C GLY A 144 -9.06 13.82 -9.91
N HIS A 145 -8.34 13.23 -8.95
CA HIS A 145 -7.82 11.86 -9.04
C HIS A 145 -8.47 10.92 -8.01
N PRO A 146 -8.55 9.60 -8.26
CA PRO A 146 -8.17 8.96 -9.53
C PRO A 146 -8.92 9.56 -10.70
N SER A 147 -8.22 9.72 -11.82
CA SER A 147 -8.82 10.29 -13.02
C SER A 147 -9.82 9.32 -13.65
N THR A 148 -10.74 9.86 -14.40
CA THR A 148 -11.57 9.09 -15.32
C THR A 148 -10.69 8.58 -16.44
N VAL A 149 -10.65 7.27 -16.63
CA VAL A 149 -10.08 6.70 -17.85
C VAL A 149 -11.09 6.89 -18.96
N ASP A 150 -10.67 7.61 -19.98
CA ASP A 150 -11.40 7.85 -21.22
C ASP A 150 -12.88 8.24 -21.11
N LEU A 151 -13.14 9.50 -21.38
CA LEU A 151 -14.35 10.01 -22.05
C LEU A 151 -15.68 9.30 -21.72
N ARG A 152 -15.80 8.66 -20.55
CA ARG A 152 -17.11 8.17 -20.13
C ARG A 152 -18.00 9.37 -19.88
N PRO A 153 -19.24 9.36 -20.36
CA PRO A 153 -20.17 10.50 -20.24
C PRO A 153 -20.43 10.94 -18.80
N GLU A 154 -20.06 10.11 -17.82
CA GLU A 154 -20.36 10.30 -16.39
C GLU A 154 -19.19 10.85 -15.58
N ASN A 155 -18.03 11.04 -16.14
CA ASN A 155 -16.82 11.60 -15.48
C ASN A 155 -16.49 10.97 -14.10
N LYS A 156 -16.80 9.70 -13.92
CA LYS A 156 -16.58 8.98 -12.66
C LYS A 156 -15.13 8.53 -12.52
N PRO A 157 -14.52 8.65 -11.34
CA PRO A 157 -13.19 8.10 -11.08
C PRO A 157 -13.18 6.59 -11.24
N ASP A 158 -12.12 6.08 -11.85
CA ASP A 158 -11.93 4.64 -12.02
C ASP A 158 -11.02 4.09 -10.90
N TRP A 159 -11.64 3.57 -9.86
CA TRP A 159 -10.96 2.95 -8.72
C TRP A 159 -10.46 1.53 -9.02
N THR A 160 -10.89 0.90 -10.11
CA THR A 160 -10.49 -0.49 -10.44
C THR A 160 -9.00 -0.63 -10.69
N TRP A 161 -8.33 0.45 -11.08
CA TRP A 161 -6.86 0.49 -11.23
C TRP A 161 -6.10 0.21 -9.94
N TYR A 162 -6.74 0.33 -8.77
CA TYR A 162 -6.09 0.28 -7.45
C TYR A 162 -6.42 -0.96 -6.64
N GLU A 163 -7.00 -2.00 -7.26
CA GLU A 163 -7.42 -3.23 -6.59
C GLU A 163 -6.28 -3.93 -5.82
N SER A 164 -5.08 -4.00 -6.39
CA SER A 164 -3.95 -4.66 -5.71
C SER A 164 -3.44 -3.87 -4.51
N SER A 165 -3.36 -2.53 -4.59
CA SER A 165 -3.02 -1.71 -3.43
C SER A 165 -4.12 -1.73 -2.37
N TYR A 166 -5.38 -1.86 -2.77
CA TYR A 166 -6.49 -2.03 -1.86
C TYR A 166 -6.39 -3.33 -1.03
N GLY A 167 -6.04 -4.45 -1.67
CA GLY A 167 -5.80 -5.70 -0.97
C GLY A 167 -4.74 -5.57 0.13
N GLU A 168 -3.66 -4.85 -0.13
CA GLU A 168 -2.60 -4.60 0.86
C GLU A 168 -3.03 -3.61 1.95
N LEU A 169 -3.82 -2.60 1.59
CA LEU A 169 -4.34 -1.61 2.53
C LEU A 169 -5.20 -2.24 3.62
N LYS A 170 -5.98 -3.26 3.28
CA LYS A 170 -6.84 -4.00 4.24
C LYS A 170 -6.07 -4.87 5.24
N ARG A 171 -4.80 -5.15 5.01
CA ARG A 171 -3.99 -6.03 5.87
C ARG A 171 -3.40 -5.33 7.08
N GLY A 172 -3.26 -4.02 7.02
CA GLY A 172 -2.60 -3.25 8.06
C GLY A 172 -3.46 -2.11 8.61
N ASN A 173 -2.90 -1.37 9.55
CA ASN A 173 -3.51 -0.16 10.09
C ASN A 173 -3.29 1.04 9.14
N HIS A 174 -3.87 0.98 7.94
CA HIS A 174 -3.70 1.97 6.88
C HIS A 174 -4.95 2.81 6.68
N ILE A 175 -4.80 3.94 5.99
CA ILE A 175 -5.88 4.89 5.70
C ILE A 175 -5.73 5.43 4.28
N GLY A 176 -6.83 5.67 3.59
CA GLY A 176 -6.84 6.38 2.31
C GLY A 176 -6.63 7.88 2.50
N VAL A 177 -5.91 8.52 1.60
CA VAL A 177 -5.63 9.96 1.62
C VAL A 177 -5.92 10.56 0.26
N VAL A 178 -6.70 11.64 0.24
CA VAL A 178 -7.06 12.37 -0.98
C VAL A 178 -7.03 13.88 -0.74
N HIS A 179 -6.89 14.64 -1.82
CA HIS A 179 -7.01 16.10 -1.82
C HIS A 179 -8.22 16.52 -2.65
N GLU A 180 -8.98 17.46 -2.14
CA GLU A 180 -10.20 17.93 -2.79
C GLU A 180 -10.32 19.44 -2.73
N TYR A 181 -10.20 20.09 -3.87
CA TYR A 181 -10.33 21.54 -4.00
C TYR A 181 -11.48 21.93 -4.92
N GLY A 182 -12.11 23.04 -4.61
CA GLY A 182 -13.19 23.60 -5.41
C GLY A 182 -12.97 25.06 -5.75
N LEU A 183 -13.94 25.68 -6.39
CA LEU A 183 -13.99 27.11 -6.67
C LEU A 183 -14.90 27.84 -5.67
N PRO A 184 -14.81 29.18 -5.49
CA PRO A 184 -15.55 29.94 -4.49
C PRO A 184 -17.06 29.68 -4.44
N HIS A 185 -17.66 29.47 -5.60
CA HIS A 185 -19.12 29.27 -5.72
C HIS A 185 -19.50 27.91 -6.31
N ASN A 186 -18.52 27.02 -6.46
CA ASN A 186 -18.73 25.70 -7.06
C ASN A 186 -17.74 24.67 -6.51
N TYR A 187 -18.24 23.71 -5.76
CA TYR A 187 -17.43 22.60 -5.25
C TYR A 187 -17.04 21.62 -6.35
N MET A 188 -17.64 21.72 -7.53
CA MET A 188 -17.43 20.73 -8.61
C MET A 188 -17.61 19.28 -8.10
N TRP A 189 -18.76 19.04 -7.46
CA TRP A 189 -19.11 17.75 -6.89
C TRP A 189 -18.96 16.62 -7.91
N GLY A 190 -18.32 15.52 -7.46
CA GLY A 190 -18.01 14.37 -8.30
C GLY A 190 -16.81 14.55 -9.25
N ASN A 191 -16.39 15.79 -9.56
CA ASN A 191 -15.21 16.06 -10.36
C ASN A 191 -13.97 16.32 -9.50
N ASN A 192 -14.08 17.25 -8.56
CA ASN A 192 -12.98 17.72 -7.74
C ASN A 192 -13.23 17.43 -6.25
N CYS A 193 -14.47 17.61 -5.79
CA CYS A 193 -14.90 17.34 -4.43
C CYS A 193 -15.86 16.15 -4.41
N ASP A 194 -15.92 15.45 -3.26
CA ASP A 194 -16.78 14.29 -3.05
C ASP A 194 -16.53 13.15 -4.05
N ARG A 195 -15.28 12.95 -4.43
CA ARG A 195 -14.90 11.85 -5.33
C ARG A 195 -14.98 10.48 -4.65
N LEU A 196 -14.99 10.45 -3.33
CA LEU A 196 -15.16 9.24 -2.54
C LEU A 196 -16.54 8.60 -2.75
N GLN A 197 -17.57 9.36 -3.18
CA GLN A 197 -18.88 8.76 -3.52
C GLN A 197 -18.79 7.65 -4.57
N TRP A 198 -17.74 7.66 -5.41
CA TRP A 198 -17.49 6.66 -6.45
C TRP A 198 -16.52 5.56 -6.01
N CYS A 199 -15.93 5.69 -4.82
CA CYS A 199 -14.99 4.71 -4.28
C CYS A 199 -15.78 3.50 -3.77
N PRO A 200 -15.55 2.29 -4.30
CA PRO A 200 -16.29 1.09 -3.91
C PRO A 200 -15.82 0.50 -2.57
N LEU A 201 -14.93 1.18 -1.86
CA LEU A 201 -14.23 0.67 -0.69
C LEU A 201 -14.98 1.14 0.57
N ASP A 202 -15.95 0.35 1.04
CA ASP A 202 -16.82 0.72 2.17
C ASP A 202 -16.17 0.53 3.54
N ASP A 203 -15.09 -0.22 3.61
CA ASP A 203 -14.41 -0.65 4.82
C ASP A 203 -13.03 0.03 5.03
N ILE A 204 -12.75 1.09 4.28
CA ILE A 204 -11.53 1.90 4.39
C ILE A 204 -11.86 3.27 4.95
N GLU A 205 -11.09 3.70 5.94
CA GLU A 205 -11.15 5.07 6.44
C GLU A 205 -10.32 6.01 5.56
N PHE A 206 -10.78 7.26 5.40
CA PHE A 206 -10.12 8.28 4.60
C PHE A 206 -9.86 9.56 5.39
N VAL A 207 -8.79 10.25 5.03
CA VAL A 207 -8.57 11.66 5.39
C VAL A 207 -8.51 12.50 4.12
N ILE A 208 -9.28 13.57 4.10
CA ILE A 208 -9.11 14.62 3.10
C ILE A 208 -7.98 15.51 3.60
N GLN A 209 -6.76 15.21 3.16
CA GLN A 209 -5.52 15.81 3.71
C GLN A 209 -5.33 17.26 3.28
N GLU A 210 -5.90 17.64 2.16
CA GLU A 210 -5.90 19.02 1.66
C GLU A 210 -7.27 19.32 1.06
N CYS A 211 -7.91 20.40 1.49
CA CYS A 211 -9.14 20.89 0.87
C CYS A 211 -9.22 22.41 0.94
N GLY A 212 -10.06 22.97 0.11
CA GLY A 212 -10.30 24.40 0.10
C GLY A 212 -10.62 24.95 -1.28
N VAL A 213 -10.50 26.27 -1.40
CA VAL A 213 -10.63 26.96 -2.68
C VAL A 213 -9.26 27.02 -3.35
N ASP A 214 -9.17 26.46 -4.57
CA ASP A 214 -7.98 26.53 -5.42
C ASP A 214 -8.35 26.90 -6.87
N GLY A 215 -7.79 27.99 -7.33
CA GLY A 215 -7.93 28.46 -8.71
C GLY A 215 -7.33 27.52 -9.75
N GLY A 216 -6.48 26.58 -9.37
CA GLY A 216 -5.94 25.54 -10.24
C GLY A 216 -7.03 24.71 -10.90
N THR A 217 -8.15 24.49 -10.22
CA THR A 217 -9.34 23.83 -10.76
C THR A 217 -10.03 24.64 -11.85
N GLY A 218 -9.79 25.96 -11.88
CA GLY A 218 -10.29 26.90 -12.87
C GLY A 218 -9.21 27.49 -13.79
N GLY A 219 -8.02 26.87 -13.85
CA GLY A 219 -6.92 27.35 -14.71
C GLY A 219 -6.05 28.46 -14.10
N ARG A 220 -6.19 28.73 -12.81
CA ARG A 220 -5.40 29.72 -12.03
C ARG A 220 -4.65 29.05 -10.87
N PRO A 221 -3.64 28.23 -11.14
CA PRO A 221 -2.94 27.47 -10.10
C PRO A 221 -2.26 28.40 -9.08
N GLY A 222 -2.35 28.03 -7.80
CA GLY A 222 -1.77 28.82 -6.71
C GLY A 222 -2.65 29.98 -6.19
N ASP A 223 -3.84 30.15 -6.73
CA ASP A 223 -4.82 31.14 -6.23
C ASP A 223 -5.73 30.49 -5.16
N GLY A 224 -5.43 30.75 -3.90
CA GLY A 224 -6.29 30.40 -2.78
C GLY A 224 -7.44 31.40 -2.59
N TYR A 225 -8.27 31.18 -1.55
CA TYR A 225 -9.49 31.95 -1.28
C TYR A 225 -9.25 33.46 -1.24
N VAL A 226 -8.08 33.90 -0.75
CA VAL A 226 -7.74 35.36 -0.67
C VAL A 226 -7.65 35.97 -2.07
N ASN A 227 -7.11 35.29 -3.05
CA ASN A 227 -7.00 35.78 -4.43
C ASN A 227 -8.36 35.86 -5.17
N PHE A 228 -9.37 35.23 -4.60
CA PHE A 228 -10.77 35.38 -5.04
C PHE A 228 -11.54 36.47 -4.28
N ASN A 229 -10.84 37.22 -3.43
CA ASN A 229 -11.42 38.28 -2.56
C ASN A 229 -12.51 37.73 -1.61
N MET A 230 -12.43 36.47 -1.22
CA MET A 230 -13.29 35.91 -0.20
C MET A 230 -12.89 36.44 1.18
N THR A 231 -13.88 36.86 1.93
CA THR A 231 -13.70 37.16 3.36
C THR A 231 -13.50 35.87 4.16
N GLU A 232 -12.93 35.95 5.35
CA GLU A 232 -12.79 34.83 6.27
C GLU A 232 -14.13 34.14 6.57
N THR A 233 -15.22 34.94 6.68
CA THR A 233 -16.54 34.38 6.92
C THR A 233 -17.06 33.61 5.71
N GLU A 234 -16.94 34.16 4.50
CA GLU A 234 -17.35 33.48 3.26
C GLU A 234 -16.57 32.19 3.04
N TYR A 235 -15.26 32.17 3.35
CA TYR A 235 -14.49 30.97 3.24
C TYR A 235 -14.86 29.95 4.33
N ALA A 236 -15.14 30.38 5.56
CA ALA A 236 -15.66 29.52 6.60
C ALA A 236 -17.03 28.94 6.26
N ASP A 237 -17.90 29.69 5.58
CA ASP A 237 -19.18 29.18 5.07
C ASP A 237 -18.97 28.14 3.96
N TRP A 238 -17.99 28.37 3.09
CA TRP A 238 -17.59 27.39 2.08
C TRP A 238 -17.10 26.10 2.73
N LEU A 239 -16.19 26.17 3.71
CA LEU A 239 -15.71 25.01 4.44
C LEU A 239 -16.85 24.27 5.16
N GLN A 240 -17.81 24.99 5.76
CA GLN A 240 -18.96 24.37 6.40
C GLN A 240 -19.81 23.57 5.39
N GLY A 241 -20.13 24.16 4.25
CA GLY A 241 -20.91 23.48 3.21
C GLY A 241 -20.18 22.22 2.67
N TYR A 242 -18.86 22.30 2.52
CA TYR A 242 -18.05 21.15 2.13
C TYR A 242 -18.08 20.05 3.22
N MET A 243 -17.86 20.42 4.47
CA MET A 243 -17.88 19.50 5.60
C MET A 243 -19.23 18.82 5.79
N ASP A 244 -20.33 19.57 5.60
CA ASP A 244 -21.69 19.03 5.71
C ASP A 244 -21.96 17.88 4.73
N VAL A 245 -21.27 17.86 3.60
CA VAL A 245 -21.31 16.74 2.65
C VAL A 245 -20.36 15.63 3.09
N MET A 246 -19.11 15.94 3.41
CA MET A 246 -18.11 14.93 3.81
C MET A 246 -18.50 14.18 5.09
N MET A 247 -19.16 14.83 6.02
CA MET A 247 -19.67 14.21 7.24
C MET A 247 -20.70 13.10 7.02
N LYS A 248 -21.37 13.10 5.87
CA LYS A 248 -22.32 12.02 5.51
C LYS A 248 -21.62 10.73 5.12
N ASP A 249 -20.38 10.82 4.66
CA ASP A 249 -19.56 9.66 4.36
C ASP A 249 -18.85 9.20 5.65
N LYS A 250 -19.32 8.09 6.20
CA LYS A 250 -18.77 7.52 7.45
C LYS A 250 -17.30 7.11 7.36
N ARG A 251 -16.77 6.97 6.15
CA ARG A 251 -15.36 6.63 5.92
C ARG A 251 -14.45 7.83 6.12
N VAL A 252 -14.94 9.07 6.02
CA VAL A 252 -14.12 10.27 6.17
C VAL A 252 -13.87 10.58 7.64
N HIS A 253 -12.62 10.45 8.08
CA HIS A 253 -12.19 10.74 9.43
C HIS A 253 -12.14 12.25 9.72
N SER A 254 -11.56 13.01 8.81
CA SER A 254 -11.37 14.47 8.94
C SER A 254 -11.01 15.12 7.62
N VAL A 255 -11.18 16.45 7.57
CA VAL A 255 -10.80 17.28 6.42
C VAL A 255 -9.83 18.36 6.85
N HIS A 256 -8.79 18.62 6.07
CA HIS A 256 -7.76 19.63 6.37
C HIS A 256 -7.90 20.83 5.42
N PRO A 257 -8.36 21.96 5.89
CA PRO A 257 -8.22 23.20 5.13
C PRO A 257 -6.73 23.45 4.83
N PHE A 258 -6.40 23.64 3.58
CA PHE A 258 -5.07 24.01 3.15
C PHE A 258 -4.94 25.53 3.14
N THR A 259 -4.04 26.19 3.89
CA THR A 259 -3.06 25.61 4.80
C THR A 259 -2.91 26.49 6.04
N TYR A 260 -2.46 25.93 7.13
CA TYR A 260 -2.15 26.68 8.35
C TYR A 260 -0.71 27.21 8.28
N ASP A 261 -0.43 28.07 7.29
CA ASP A 261 0.88 28.69 7.06
C ASP A 261 0.78 29.91 6.13
N PHE A 262 1.75 30.81 6.23
CA PHE A 262 1.82 32.06 5.46
C PHE A 262 2.92 32.10 4.39
N ALA A 263 3.64 31.02 4.20
CA ALA A 263 4.81 31.02 3.33
C ALA A 263 4.43 31.13 1.86
N HIS A 264 5.03 32.10 1.15
CA HIS A 264 4.98 32.12 -0.30
C HIS A 264 5.46 30.76 -0.88
N PRO A 265 4.78 30.17 -1.86
CA PRO A 265 3.73 30.74 -2.71
C PRO A 265 2.29 30.57 -2.18
N TRP A 266 2.08 30.00 -1.00
CA TRP A 266 0.77 29.55 -0.51
C TRP A 266 0.05 30.59 0.38
N SER A 267 0.53 31.82 0.47
CA SER A 267 -0.05 32.86 1.34
C SER A 267 -1.53 33.17 1.08
N SER A 268 -2.02 32.90 -0.13
CA SER A 268 -3.45 33.09 -0.47
C SER A 268 -4.36 31.98 0.08
N PHE A 269 -3.77 30.93 0.64
CA PHE A 269 -4.46 29.82 1.29
C PHE A 269 -4.39 29.88 2.83
N ASP A 270 -3.72 30.88 3.40
CA ASP A 270 -3.46 30.95 4.83
C ASP A 270 -4.76 31.04 5.65
N VAL A 271 -5.05 30.02 6.44
CA VAL A 271 -6.24 29.94 7.28
C VAL A 271 -6.02 30.48 8.70
N ARG A 272 -4.82 30.92 9.08
CA ARG A 272 -4.54 31.43 10.44
C ARG A 272 -5.36 32.69 10.77
N PRO A 273 -5.60 33.65 9.87
CA PRO A 273 -6.48 34.78 10.15
C PRO A 273 -7.88 34.35 10.54
N MET A 274 -8.31 33.16 10.12
CA MET A 274 -9.62 32.61 10.45
C MET A 274 -9.68 31.92 11.81
N ALA A 275 -8.59 31.81 12.56
CA ALA A 275 -8.54 31.05 13.82
C ALA A 275 -9.71 31.39 14.76
N PRO A 276 -10.09 32.66 14.99
CA PRO A 276 -11.25 32.97 15.82
C PRO A 276 -12.57 32.43 15.27
N THR A 277 -12.75 32.48 13.95
CA THR A 277 -13.94 31.94 13.27
C THR A 277 -13.99 30.42 13.33
N LEU A 278 -12.84 29.76 13.12
CA LEU A 278 -12.70 28.30 13.25
C LEU A 278 -13.02 27.85 14.68
N GLU A 279 -12.51 28.53 15.69
CA GLU A 279 -12.80 28.23 17.09
C GLU A 279 -14.29 28.43 17.44
N ALA A 280 -14.88 29.53 17.01
CA ALA A 280 -16.28 29.80 17.26
C ALA A 280 -17.21 28.72 16.70
N ARG A 281 -16.84 28.13 15.56
CA ARG A 281 -17.65 27.11 14.87
C ARG A 281 -17.34 25.70 15.32
N TRP A 282 -16.07 25.35 15.55
CA TRP A 282 -15.64 23.96 15.65
C TRP A 282 -14.77 23.62 16.88
N ALA A 283 -14.48 24.55 17.77
CA ALA A 283 -13.70 24.27 18.97
C ALA A 283 -14.31 23.16 19.83
N GLY A 284 -13.45 22.39 20.50
CA GLY A 284 -13.85 21.36 21.43
C GLY A 284 -14.59 20.18 20.80
N GLY A 285 -14.40 19.94 19.50
CA GLY A 285 -15.07 18.85 18.81
C GLY A 285 -16.55 19.09 18.53
N ARG A 286 -16.99 20.34 18.48
CA ARG A 286 -18.34 20.68 18.02
C ARG A 286 -18.51 20.19 16.60
N GLY A 287 -19.40 19.23 16.41
CA GLY A 287 -19.80 18.80 15.07
C GLY A 287 -19.96 17.33 14.85
N ILE A 288 -19.27 16.41 15.52
CA ILE A 288 -19.55 14.99 15.32
C ILE A 288 -19.24 14.17 16.56
N GLU A 289 -20.28 13.55 17.14
CA GLU A 289 -20.12 12.34 17.93
C GLU A 289 -19.95 11.16 16.95
N ARG A 290 -18.72 10.74 16.69
CA ARG A 290 -18.49 9.40 16.19
C ARG A 290 -18.54 8.44 17.38
N THR A 291 -19.59 7.65 17.45
CA THR A 291 -19.77 6.59 18.46
C THR A 291 -18.91 5.35 18.15
N ASP A 292 -18.22 5.34 17.04
CA ASP A 292 -17.47 4.18 16.59
C ASP A 292 -15.99 4.38 16.91
N SER A 293 -15.50 3.56 17.84
CA SER A 293 -14.08 3.28 18.00
C SER A 293 -13.48 2.90 16.64
N PRO A 294 -12.20 3.21 16.38
CA PRO A 294 -11.53 2.72 15.19
C PRO A 294 -11.84 1.21 15.10
N VAL A 295 -12.42 0.81 13.98
CA VAL A 295 -12.62 -0.60 13.70
C VAL A 295 -11.23 -1.20 13.77
N GLN A 296 -10.94 -1.96 14.84
CA GLN A 296 -9.79 -2.85 14.81
C GLN A 296 -9.94 -3.65 13.51
N PRO A 297 -8.90 -3.72 12.70
CA PRO A 297 -8.96 -4.56 11.51
C PRO A 297 -9.52 -5.91 11.97
N PRO A 298 -10.53 -6.44 11.29
CA PRO A 298 -11.06 -7.74 11.66
C PRO A 298 -9.86 -8.67 11.71
N THR A 299 -9.69 -9.38 12.82
CA THR A 299 -8.73 -10.48 12.89
C THR A 299 -8.96 -11.27 11.61
N PRO A 300 -7.95 -11.47 10.75
CA PRO A 300 -8.16 -12.18 9.50
C PRO A 300 -8.95 -13.45 9.85
N PRO A 301 -10.03 -13.74 9.11
CA PRO A 301 -10.81 -14.93 9.41
C PRO A 301 -9.83 -16.10 9.46
N PRO A 302 -9.95 -17.01 10.41
CA PRO A 302 -9.12 -18.20 10.40
C PRO A 302 -9.23 -18.80 8.99
N PRO A 303 -8.12 -19.25 8.40
CA PRO A 303 -8.14 -19.80 7.05
C PRO A 303 -9.30 -20.81 6.96
N PRO A 304 -10.08 -20.79 5.87
CA PRO A 304 -11.25 -21.64 5.74
C PRO A 304 -10.84 -23.07 6.05
N THR A 305 -11.58 -23.73 6.95
CA THR A 305 -11.34 -25.13 7.27
C THR A 305 -11.45 -25.92 5.96
N PRO A 306 -10.44 -26.66 5.56
CA PRO A 306 -10.50 -27.41 4.32
C PRO A 306 -11.72 -28.34 4.32
N PRO A 307 -12.39 -28.54 3.18
CA PRO A 307 -13.52 -29.47 3.07
C PRO A 307 -13.13 -30.86 3.59
N THR A 308 -14.06 -31.57 4.16
CA THR A 308 -13.85 -32.96 4.60
C THR A 308 -13.37 -33.80 3.43
N GLY A 309 -12.17 -34.41 3.54
CA GLY A 309 -11.51 -35.16 2.45
C GLY A 309 -10.49 -34.34 1.64
N PHE A 310 -10.23 -33.09 2.00
CA PHE A 310 -9.20 -32.28 1.37
C PHE A 310 -7.81 -32.78 1.73
N ASP A 311 -7.03 -33.21 0.72
CA ASP A 311 -5.61 -33.55 0.87
C ASP A 311 -4.75 -32.43 0.25
N PRO A 312 -4.06 -31.61 1.08
CA PRO A 312 -3.23 -30.52 0.60
C PRO A 312 -2.14 -30.95 -0.38
N PHE A 313 -1.57 -32.14 -0.20
CA PHE A 313 -0.55 -32.65 -1.11
C PHE A 313 -1.13 -32.95 -2.49
N THR A 314 -2.27 -33.62 -2.56
CA THR A 314 -2.93 -33.91 -3.84
C THR A 314 -3.25 -32.61 -4.59
N ARG A 315 -3.76 -31.59 -3.88
CA ARG A 315 -4.05 -30.30 -4.47
C ARG A 315 -2.78 -29.57 -4.94
N ALA A 316 -1.69 -29.65 -4.17
CA ALA A 316 -0.40 -29.09 -4.57
C ALA A 316 0.15 -29.80 -5.83
N MET A 317 -0.01 -31.10 -5.94
CA MET A 317 0.43 -31.87 -7.12
C MET A 317 -0.39 -31.58 -8.37
N GLU A 318 -1.65 -31.18 -8.23
CA GLU A 318 -2.45 -30.67 -9.38
C GLU A 318 -1.82 -29.40 -9.97
N PHE A 319 -1.41 -28.47 -9.12
CA PHE A 319 -0.73 -27.25 -9.56
C PHE A 319 0.63 -27.54 -10.19
N ILE A 320 1.48 -28.33 -9.52
CA ILE A 320 2.83 -28.66 -9.98
C ILE A 320 2.73 -29.46 -11.28
N GLY A 321 1.88 -30.48 -11.34
CA GLY A 321 1.72 -31.31 -12.52
C GLY A 321 1.16 -30.55 -13.75
N ALA A 322 0.41 -29.49 -13.54
CA ALA A 322 -0.03 -28.61 -14.64
C ALA A 322 1.11 -27.73 -15.17
N ALA A 323 2.15 -27.48 -14.38
CA ALA A 323 3.33 -26.73 -14.77
C ALA A 323 4.42 -27.62 -15.41
N GLU A 324 4.41 -28.92 -15.13
CA GLU A 324 5.41 -29.87 -15.58
C GLU A 324 4.89 -30.64 -16.82
N GLY A 325 5.66 -30.56 -17.90
CA GLY A 325 5.37 -31.31 -19.14
C GLY A 325 5.64 -32.80 -19.01
N GLY A 326 5.37 -33.55 -20.10
CA GLY A 326 5.83 -34.92 -20.24
C GLY A 326 7.34 -35.04 -20.42
N TYR A 327 7.78 -36.20 -20.87
CA TYR A 327 9.22 -36.45 -21.13
C TYR A 327 9.79 -35.47 -22.16
N GLN A 328 10.95 -34.87 -21.83
CA GLN A 328 11.79 -34.09 -22.74
C GLN A 328 13.27 -34.41 -22.49
N ASP A 329 14.09 -34.35 -23.54
CA ASP A 329 15.52 -34.66 -23.48
C ASP A 329 16.34 -33.61 -24.28
N ASP A 330 15.94 -32.34 -24.26
CA ASP A 330 16.65 -31.24 -24.89
C ASP A 330 18.13 -31.24 -24.46
N PRO A 331 19.09 -31.46 -25.36
CA PRO A 331 20.51 -31.54 -25.03
C PRO A 331 21.08 -30.20 -24.51
N ASN A 332 20.34 -29.11 -24.64
CA ASN A 332 20.73 -27.79 -24.15
C ASN A 332 20.31 -27.55 -22.69
N ASP A 333 19.41 -28.35 -22.15
CA ASP A 333 18.99 -28.28 -20.77
C ASP A 333 19.97 -29.04 -19.87
N PRO A 334 20.71 -28.36 -18.96
CA PRO A 334 21.61 -29.02 -18.01
C PRO A 334 20.92 -30.04 -17.11
N GLY A 335 19.62 -29.84 -16.80
CA GLY A 335 18.84 -30.74 -15.97
C GLY A 335 18.67 -32.15 -16.57
N ASN A 336 18.76 -32.26 -17.89
CA ASN A 336 18.60 -33.54 -18.60
C ASN A 336 19.85 -34.44 -18.56
N TRP A 337 20.97 -33.91 -18.09
CA TRP A 337 22.23 -34.62 -18.01
C TRP A 337 22.51 -35.13 -16.60
N THR A 338 22.86 -36.37 -16.45
CA THR A 338 23.12 -37.00 -15.12
C THR A 338 24.22 -36.31 -14.32
N GLY A 339 25.12 -35.55 -14.95
CA GLY A 339 26.14 -34.75 -14.30
C GLY A 339 25.71 -33.31 -13.99
N GLY A 340 24.44 -32.92 -14.26
CA GLY A 340 23.92 -31.60 -13.98
C GLY A 340 24.50 -30.46 -14.82
N LYS A 341 25.22 -30.79 -15.90
CA LYS A 341 25.80 -29.85 -16.86
C LYS A 341 25.68 -30.40 -18.27
N LYS A 342 25.44 -29.51 -19.24
CA LYS A 342 25.38 -29.89 -20.65
C LYS A 342 26.59 -30.70 -21.07
N GLY A 343 26.32 -31.89 -21.64
CA GLY A 343 27.34 -32.81 -22.15
C GLY A 343 28.12 -33.59 -21.06
N VAL A 344 27.72 -33.53 -19.79
CA VAL A 344 28.37 -34.23 -18.70
C VAL A 344 27.48 -35.42 -18.24
N GLY A 345 27.98 -36.62 -18.41
CA GLY A 345 27.22 -37.84 -18.10
C GLY A 345 26.32 -38.26 -19.25
N GLU A 346 25.20 -38.91 -18.92
CA GLU A 346 24.21 -39.40 -19.85
C GLU A 346 23.02 -38.47 -19.93
N ASN A 347 22.51 -38.18 -21.16
CA ASN A 347 21.28 -37.44 -21.33
C ASN A 347 20.07 -38.38 -21.16
N LYS A 348 19.49 -38.42 -19.94
CA LYS A 348 18.31 -39.24 -19.61
C LYS A 348 17.01 -38.39 -19.64
N GLY A 349 17.12 -37.06 -19.81
CA GLY A 349 15.99 -36.18 -19.88
C GLY A 349 15.37 -35.79 -18.54
N THR A 350 14.19 -35.18 -18.66
CA THR A 350 13.29 -34.83 -17.55
C THR A 350 11.91 -35.39 -17.85
N ASN A 351 11.21 -35.95 -16.89
CA ASN A 351 9.87 -36.49 -17.04
C ASN A 351 9.05 -36.21 -15.78
N TRP A 352 7.84 -35.70 -15.94
CA TRP A 352 6.96 -35.32 -14.82
C TRP A 352 7.63 -34.39 -13.79
N GLY A 353 8.56 -33.51 -14.23
CA GLY A 353 9.32 -32.64 -13.36
C GLY A 353 10.51 -33.27 -12.64
N ILE A 354 10.76 -34.58 -12.82
CA ILE A 354 11.90 -35.30 -12.27
C ILE A 354 13.02 -35.31 -13.32
N SER A 355 14.15 -34.67 -12.98
CA SER A 355 15.30 -34.51 -13.89
C SER A 355 16.40 -35.56 -13.68
N ALA A 356 17.12 -35.87 -14.74
CA ALA A 356 18.29 -36.75 -14.67
C ALA A 356 19.41 -36.20 -13.78
N ALA A 357 19.55 -34.88 -13.70
CA ALA A 357 20.52 -34.24 -12.82
C ALA A 357 20.23 -34.50 -11.34
N SER A 358 18.97 -34.47 -10.95
CA SER A 358 18.54 -34.71 -9.56
C SER A 358 18.47 -36.21 -9.24
N TYR A 359 18.13 -37.03 -10.22
CA TYR A 359 17.92 -38.47 -10.05
C TYR A 359 18.69 -39.30 -11.11
N PRO A 360 20.04 -39.24 -11.11
CA PRO A 360 20.86 -39.87 -12.16
C PRO A 360 20.76 -41.41 -12.22
N HIS A 361 20.28 -42.02 -11.14
CA HIS A 361 20.13 -43.48 -11.03
C HIS A 361 18.78 -43.99 -11.57
N LEU A 362 17.80 -43.11 -11.83
CA LEU A 362 16.49 -43.49 -12.31
C LEU A 362 16.42 -43.66 -13.84
N ASP A 363 15.48 -44.47 -14.30
CA ASP A 363 15.05 -44.51 -15.69
C ASP A 363 14.00 -43.41 -15.94
N ILE A 364 14.48 -42.19 -16.17
CA ILE A 364 13.65 -41.01 -16.29
C ILE A 364 12.64 -41.12 -17.43
N ARG A 365 13.05 -41.71 -18.56
CA ARG A 365 12.18 -41.84 -19.75
C ARG A 365 10.93 -42.67 -19.45
N ASN A 366 11.05 -43.73 -18.70
CA ASN A 366 9.95 -44.66 -18.39
C ASN A 366 9.30 -44.38 -17.02
N LEU A 367 9.68 -43.28 -16.33
CA LEU A 367 9.12 -42.91 -15.05
C LEU A 367 7.61 -42.64 -15.19
N THR A 368 6.82 -43.33 -14.38
CA THR A 368 5.37 -43.12 -14.33
C THR A 368 4.99 -41.88 -13.52
N LYS A 369 3.83 -41.30 -13.78
CA LYS A 369 3.30 -40.19 -12.98
C LYS A 369 3.16 -40.57 -11.50
N ALA A 370 2.80 -41.81 -11.19
CA ALA A 370 2.65 -42.28 -9.82
C ALA A 370 3.98 -42.30 -9.07
N GLU A 371 5.04 -42.80 -9.74
CA GLU A 371 6.41 -42.80 -9.17
C GLU A 371 6.93 -41.38 -8.98
N ALA A 372 6.75 -40.49 -9.95
CA ALA A 372 7.11 -39.06 -9.83
C ALA A 372 6.37 -38.41 -8.65
N THR A 373 5.05 -38.63 -8.53
CA THR A 373 4.25 -38.13 -7.41
C THR A 373 4.75 -38.64 -6.06
N HIS A 374 5.17 -39.90 -6.00
CA HIS A 374 5.76 -40.50 -4.79
C HIS A 374 7.08 -39.79 -4.43
N LEU A 375 7.95 -39.53 -5.39
CA LEU A 375 9.20 -38.78 -5.18
C LEU A 375 8.94 -37.36 -4.69
N PHE A 376 7.96 -36.64 -5.26
CA PHE A 376 7.59 -35.34 -4.75
C PHE A 376 7.09 -35.37 -3.31
N ARG A 377 6.38 -36.44 -2.90
CA ARG A 377 5.94 -36.59 -1.50
C ARG A 377 7.10 -36.83 -0.55
N THR A 378 7.96 -37.82 -0.86
CA THR A 378 9.03 -38.25 0.04
C THR A 378 10.21 -37.27 0.09
N ASP A 379 10.55 -36.67 -1.05
CA ASP A 379 11.79 -35.92 -1.20
C ASP A 379 11.60 -34.41 -1.09
N PHE A 380 10.35 -33.92 -1.23
CA PHE A 380 10.05 -32.48 -1.12
C PHE A 380 8.96 -32.19 -0.10
N TRP A 381 7.74 -32.76 -0.22
CA TRP A 381 6.62 -32.41 0.63
C TRP A 381 6.89 -32.64 2.13
N GLU A 382 7.38 -33.80 2.47
CA GLU A 382 7.67 -34.15 3.85
C GLU A 382 8.88 -33.39 4.40
N PRO A 383 10.04 -33.32 3.71
CA PRO A 383 11.22 -32.62 4.20
C PRO A 383 11.09 -31.10 4.22
N SER A 384 10.39 -30.47 3.26
CA SER A 384 10.19 -29.01 3.20
C SER A 384 9.41 -28.46 4.39
N GLY A 385 8.63 -29.31 5.05
CA GLY A 385 7.71 -28.88 6.08
C GLY A 385 6.41 -28.27 5.55
N ALA A 386 6.13 -28.40 4.27
CA ALA A 386 4.87 -27.95 3.65
C ALA A 386 3.64 -28.56 4.34
N ALA A 387 3.72 -29.83 4.73
CA ALA A 387 2.65 -30.51 5.47
C ALA A 387 2.29 -29.85 6.81
N ARG A 388 3.15 -29.02 7.37
CA ARG A 388 2.95 -28.29 8.63
C ARG A 388 2.39 -26.89 8.42
N GLN A 389 2.31 -26.44 7.18
CA GLN A 389 1.79 -25.11 6.84
C GLN A 389 0.30 -25.17 6.55
N PRO A 390 -0.45 -24.09 6.87
CA PRO A 390 -1.85 -24.02 6.47
C PRO A 390 -1.97 -23.97 4.95
N TRP A 391 -3.02 -24.59 4.42
CA TRP A 391 -3.39 -24.36 3.01
C TRP A 391 -4.00 -22.96 2.86
N PRO A 392 -3.71 -22.21 1.77
CA PRO A 392 -2.90 -22.62 0.60
C PRO A 392 -1.39 -22.35 0.69
N PHE A 393 -0.88 -21.77 1.77
CA PHE A 393 0.54 -21.45 1.92
C PHE A 393 1.47 -22.69 1.84
N ALA A 394 0.97 -23.86 2.19
CA ALA A 394 1.69 -25.14 2.01
C ALA A 394 2.18 -25.35 0.55
N LEU A 395 1.40 -24.90 -0.44
CA LEU A 395 1.78 -24.95 -1.85
C LEU A 395 2.97 -24.01 -2.14
N MET A 396 2.98 -22.80 -1.59
CA MET A 396 4.10 -21.87 -1.73
C MET A 396 5.40 -22.46 -1.21
N VAL A 397 5.35 -23.09 -0.04
CA VAL A 397 6.52 -23.75 0.58
C VAL A 397 7.05 -24.87 -0.31
N LEU A 398 6.18 -25.76 -0.75
CA LEU A 398 6.56 -26.88 -1.62
C LEU A 398 7.18 -26.39 -2.94
N ASP A 399 6.50 -25.46 -3.63
CA ASP A 399 6.94 -24.96 -4.92
C ASP A 399 8.25 -24.16 -4.81
N THR A 400 8.48 -23.50 -3.68
CA THR A 400 9.76 -22.83 -3.40
C THR A 400 10.90 -23.83 -3.29
N ASP A 401 10.73 -24.89 -2.52
CA ASP A 401 11.79 -25.89 -2.32
C ASP A 401 12.05 -26.74 -3.57
N ILE A 402 11.04 -26.98 -4.39
CA ILE A 402 11.23 -27.65 -5.70
C ILE A 402 12.12 -26.80 -6.62
N LEU A 403 11.89 -25.47 -6.68
CA LEU A 403 12.60 -24.60 -7.63
C LEU A 403 13.94 -24.06 -7.12
N HIS A 404 14.09 -23.88 -5.83
CA HIS A 404 15.25 -23.21 -5.23
C HIS A 404 16.10 -24.12 -4.34
N GLY A 405 15.73 -25.39 -4.24
CA GLY A 405 16.38 -26.37 -3.41
C GLY A 405 15.76 -26.52 -2.03
N LEU A 406 15.78 -27.76 -1.55
CA LEU A 406 15.21 -28.15 -0.27
C LEU A 406 15.83 -27.35 0.89
N GLY A 407 14.97 -26.83 1.78
CA GLY A 407 15.37 -26.01 2.92
C GLY A 407 15.36 -24.51 2.65
N THR A 408 15.23 -24.06 1.39
CA THR A 408 15.13 -22.64 1.05
C THR A 408 13.92 -22.02 1.71
N SER A 409 12.76 -22.69 1.66
CA SER A 409 11.53 -22.21 2.30
C SER A 409 11.68 -22.11 3.82
N ALA A 410 12.42 -22.99 4.47
CA ALA A 410 12.65 -22.95 5.91
C ALA A 410 13.44 -21.69 6.33
N HIS A 411 14.46 -21.31 5.57
CA HIS A 411 15.18 -20.06 5.79
C HIS A 411 14.25 -18.83 5.60
N TRP A 412 13.46 -18.82 4.55
CA TRP A 412 12.55 -17.69 4.29
C TRP A 412 11.41 -17.63 5.32
N LEU A 413 10.95 -18.78 5.83
CA LEU A 413 9.99 -18.80 6.94
C LEU A 413 10.57 -18.20 8.22
N ALA A 414 11.86 -18.44 8.51
CA ALA A 414 12.52 -17.85 9.66
C ALA A 414 12.69 -16.33 9.52
N ASP A 415 12.95 -15.85 8.30
CA ASP A 415 13.19 -14.44 8.02
C ASP A 415 11.89 -13.63 7.87
N TYR A 416 10.83 -14.22 7.31
CA TYR A 416 9.64 -13.50 6.86
C TYR A 416 8.31 -14.03 7.40
N GLY A 417 8.32 -15.14 8.13
CA GLY A 417 7.09 -15.84 8.53
C GLY A 417 6.33 -16.45 7.33
N PRO A 418 5.09 -16.94 7.55
CA PRO A 418 4.29 -17.59 6.52
C PRO A 418 3.58 -16.56 5.61
N ASP A 419 4.35 -15.71 4.95
CA ASP A 419 3.86 -14.67 4.05
C ASP A 419 4.11 -15.05 2.58
N PRO A 420 3.05 -15.35 1.78
CA PRO A 420 3.19 -15.70 0.37
C PRO A 420 3.80 -14.59 -0.48
N TYR A 421 3.59 -13.33 -0.11
CA TYR A 421 4.12 -12.18 -0.86
C TYR A 421 5.61 -11.98 -0.60
N ALA A 422 6.08 -12.15 0.63
CA ALA A 422 7.50 -12.12 0.95
C ALA A 422 8.26 -13.23 0.20
N PHE A 423 7.66 -14.42 0.12
CA PHE A 423 8.21 -15.51 -0.70
C PHE A 423 8.22 -15.18 -2.20
N ALA A 424 7.15 -14.61 -2.73
CA ALA A 424 7.08 -14.19 -4.14
C ALA A 424 8.15 -13.14 -4.46
N TRP A 425 8.29 -12.13 -3.59
CA TRP A 425 9.34 -11.12 -3.73
C TRP A 425 10.74 -11.74 -3.73
N ARG A 426 11.02 -12.64 -2.79
CA ARG A 426 12.32 -13.30 -2.70
C ARG A 426 12.63 -14.12 -3.95
N ARG A 427 11.64 -14.83 -4.49
CA ARG A 427 11.77 -15.58 -5.74
C ARG A 427 12.08 -14.66 -6.92
N GLN A 428 11.35 -13.57 -7.09
CA GLN A 428 11.63 -12.60 -8.15
C GLN A 428 13.05 -12.03 -8.07
N ARG A 429 13.55 -11.79 -6.85
CA ARG A 429 14.93 -11.35 -6.65
C ARG A 429 15.94 -12.42 -7.05
N VAL A 430 15.68 -13.67 -6.71
CA VAL A 430 16.53 -14.79 -7.16
C VAL A 430 16.50 -14.90 -8.69
N TYR A 431 15.34 -14.78 -9.31
CA TYR A 431 15.22 -14.80 -10.78
C TYR A 431 16.02 -13.66 -11.42
N ALA A 432 15.90 -12.44 -10.91
CA ALA A 432 16.58 -11.27 -11.46
C ALA A 432 18.12 -11.34 -11.33
N LEU A 433 18.63 -12.07 -10.35
CA LEU A 433 20.07 -12.25 -10.10
C LEU A 433 20.65 -13.52 -10.75
N SER A 434 19.82 -14.32 -11.40
CA SER A 434 20.26 -15.56 -12.04
C SER A 434 20.91 -15.28 -13.40
N ASP A 435 22.05 -15.90 -13.66
CA ASP A 435 22.71 -15.85 -14.98
C ASP A 435 21.83 -16.42 -16.10
N ASN A 436 20.83 -17.22 -15.74
CA ASN A 436 19.88 -17.83 -16.66
C ASN A 436 18.62 -16.95 -16.90
N ALA A 437 18.51 -15.80 -16.23
CA ALA A 437 17.34 -14.90 -16.37
C ALA A 437 16.99 -14.55 -17.83
N PRO A 438 17.97 -14.24 -18.72
CA PRO A 438 17.65 -13.93 -20.12
C PRO A 438 16.89 -15.03 -20.85
N HIS A 439 17.00 -16.28 -20.43
CA HIS A 439 16.38 -17.43 -21.09
C HIS A 439 15.09 -17.89 -20.41
N PHE A 440 14.98 -17.77 -19.09
CA PHE A 440 13.91 -18.44 -18.32
C PHE A 440 13.05 -17.50 -17.48
N ALA A 441 13.42 -16.22 -17.33
CA ALA A 441 12.71 -15.30 -16.44
C ALA A 441 11.20 -15.20 -16.71
N GLN A 442 10.79 -15.21 -17.99
CA GLN A 442 9.38 -15.15 -18.35
C GLN A 442 8.61 -16.40 -17.88
N GLY A 443 9.20 -17.59 -18.03
CA GLY A 443 8.60 -18.85 -17.59
C GLY A 443 8.48 -18.90 -16.06
N TRP A 444 9.51 -18.45 -15.35
CA TRP A 444 9.50 -18.39 -13.89
C TRP A 444 8.49 -17.38 -13.36
N THR A 445 8.39 -16.22 -14.01
CA THR A 445 7.40 -15.19 -13.64
C THR A 445 5.98 -15.70 -13.87
N ASN A 446 5.70 -16.29 -15.02
CA ASN A 446 4.38 -16.87 -15.32
C ASN A 446 3.97 -17.97 -14.32
N ARG A 447 4.94 -18.79 -13.86
CA ARG A 447 4.68 -19.80 -12.83
C ARG A 447 4.37 -19.14 -11.49
N LEU A 448 5.15 -18.13 -11.12
CA LEU A 448 4.94 -17.39 -9.87
C LEU A 448 3.59 -16.67 -9.84
N ASP A 449 3.19 -16.04 -10.94
CA ASP A 449 1.89 -15.37 -11.06
C ASP A 449 0.74 -16.34 -10.85
N ARG A 450 0.81 -17.52 -11.49
CA ARG A 450 -0.18 -18.60 -11.26
C ARG A 450 -0.19 -19.09 -9.82
N LEU A 451 1.00 -19.26 -9.22
CA LEU A 451 1.13 -19.65 -7.82
C LEU A 451 0.49 -18.62 -6.89
N MET A 452 0.71 -17.32 -7.14
CA MET A 452 0.11 -16.26 -6.33
C MET A 452 -1.42 -16.26 -6.39
N VAL A 453 -2.01 -16.56 -7.53
CA VAL A 453 -3.48 -16.71 -7.65
C VAL A 453 -4.01 -17.86 -6.79
N GLU A 454 -3.25 -18.96 -6.65
CA GLU A 454 -3.68 -20.12 -5.84
C GLU A 454 -3.48 -19.89 -4.33
N VAL A 455 -2.53 -19.02 -3.92
CA VAL A 455 -2.14 -18.88 -2.51
C VAL A 455 -2.63 -17.58 -1.86
N THR A 456 -3.22 -16.68 -2.62
CA THR A 456 -3.79 -15.40 -2.13
C THR A 456 -5.28 -15.31 -2.35
#